data_8f02bf49982c4c61c51ee87349963b72
#
_entry.id   8f02bf49982c4c61c51ee87349963b72
#
_cell.length_a   1.000
_cell.length_b   1.000
_cell.length_c   1.000
_cell.angle_alpha   90.00
_cell.angle_beta   90.00
_cell.angle_gamma   90.00
#
_symmetry.space_group_name_H-M   'P 1'
#
loop_
_entity.id
_entity.type
_entity.pdbx_description
1 polymer ?
#
loop_
_entity_poly.entity_id
_entity_poly.type
_entity_poly.pdbx_seq_one_letter_code
_entity_poly.pdbx_strand_id
1 'polypeptide(L)'
;VGYDVNDGDSSLTGLGLRVHYNSSLLTFDQFAEVLSTDNITSAGPFNDTEDLDNDPSTDKYLMAAWASLFGNWPGALPEALLAIDFTVAESADDVESTSIGFSSGSNAAGYSFDGASYDLNIVNATWDFDMNGQVDALTDGLLLLRHTFGLRGSTLTDVAIAPDSPLTA
;
A
#
# COMPACT_ATOMS: atom_id res chain seq x y z
N VAL A 1 -7.04 4.41 5.44
CA VAL A 1 -8.37 4.11 4.87
C VAL A 1 -9.31 5.25 5.23
N GLY A 2 -9.79 5.96 4.20
CA GLY A 2 -10.83 6.99 4.33
C GLY A 2 -12.22 6.43 4.08
N TYR A 3 -13.21 7.14 4.57
CA TYR A 3 -14.64 6.79 4.44
C TYR A 3 -15.46 8.04 4.16
N ASP A 4 -16.39 7.91 3.23
CA ASP A 4 -17.35 8.96 2.89
C ASP A 4 -18.70 8.35 2.48
N VAL A 5 -19.75 9.17 2.38
CA VAL A 5 -21.09 8.78 1.93
C VAL A 5 -21.56 9.76 0.85
N ASN A 6 -22.03 9.25 -0.28
CA ASN A 6 -22.37 10.06 -1.45
C ASN A 6 -23.47 11.08 -1.23
N ASP A 7 -24.40 10.79 -0.33
CA ASP A 7 -25.51 11.70 0.02
C ASP A 7 -25.21 12.60 1.22
N GLY A 8 -24.02 12.46 1.83
CA GLY A 8 -23.61 13.19 3.02
C GLY A 8 -24.32 12.75 4.31
N ASP A 9 -25.10 11.67 4.28
CA ASP A 9 -25.73 11.12 5.47
C ASP A 9 -24.73 10.32 6.30
N SER A 10 -24.32 10.87 7.44
CA SER A 10 -23.39 10.26 8.40
C SER A 10 -24.09 9.36 9.43
N SER A 11 -25.36 9.03 9.24
CA SER A 11 -26.16 8.29 10.24
C SER A 11 -26.11 6.76 10.06
N LEU A 12 -25.03 6.20 9.52
CA LEU A 12 -24.86 4.76 9.37
C LEU A 12 -24.93 4.02 10.70
N THR A 13 -25.59 2.86 10.68
CA THR A 13 -25.71 2.00 11.86
C THR A 13 -24.57 0.98 11.97
N GLY A 14 -23.87 0.69 10.88
CA GLY A 14 -22.72 -0.19 10.87
C GLY A 14 -22.22 -0.56 9.48
N LEU A 15 -20.98 -0.98 9.43
CA LEU A 15 -20.31 -1.50 8.24
C LEU A 15 -19.27 -2.55 8.67
N GLY A 16 -19.14 -3.61 7.88
CA GLY A 16 -17.99 -4.51 7.89
C GLY A 16 -17.15 -4.25 6.65
N LEU A 17 -15.94 -3.75 6.84
CA LEU A 17 -14.97 -3.46 5.78
C LEU A 17 -13.88 -4.51 5.79
N ARG A 18 -13.51 -5.00 4.59
CA ARG A 18 -12.29 -5.77 4.38
C ARG A 18 -11.31 -4.94 3.56
N VAL A 19 -10.04 -5.03 3.92
CA VAL A 19 -8.92 -4.43 3.19
C VAL A 19 -8.05 -5.57 2.69
N HIS A 20 -8.04 -5.78 1.38
CA HIS A 20 -7.37 -6.88 0.71
C HIS A 20 -5.98 -6.48 0.26
N TYR A 21 -5.05 -7.42 0.28
CA TYR A 21 -3.67 -7.19 -0.12
C TYR A 21 -2.97 -8.48 -0.56
N ASN A 22 -1.87 -8.33 -1.31
CA ASN A 22 -1.01 -9.42 -1.73
C ASN A 22 0.05 -9.71 -0.67
N SER A 23 -0.04 -10.86 0.00
CA SER A 23 0.89 -11.22 1.06
C SER A 23 2.26 -11.68 0.57
N SER A 24 2.46 -11.90 -0.72
CA SER A 24 3.78 -12.16 -1.28
C SER A 24 4.63 -10.88 -1.38
N LEU A 25 3.98 -9.72 -1.45
CA LEU A 25 4.62 -8.41 -1.61
C LEU A 25 4.54 -7.53 -0.36
N LEU A 26 3.51 -7.73 0.46
CA LEU A 26 3.24 -6.91 1.64
C LEU A 26 3.05 -7.78 2.88
N THR A 27 3.79 -7.49 3.93
CA THR A 27 3.59 -8.07 5.25
C THR A 27 2.81 -7.11 6.13
N PHE A 28 1.68 -7.54 6.67
CA PHE A 28 0.92 -6.75 7.63
C PHE A 28 1.68 -6.65 8.95
N ASP A 29 1.89 -5.44 9.44
CA ASP A 29 2.54 -5.18 10.72
C ASP A 29 1.51 -4.90 11.82
N GLN A 30 0.69 -3.87 11.63
CA GLN A 30 -0.28 -3.46 12.65
C GLN A 30 -1.39 -2.57 12.11
N PHE A 31 -2.47 -2.47 12.86
CA PHE A 31 -3.41 -1.37 12.74
C PHE A 31 -2.88 -0.17 13.50
N ALA A 32 -2.80 0.99 12.84
CA ALA A 32 -2.44 2.26 13.42
C ALA A 32 -3.61 3.23 13.28
N GLU A 33 -3.70 4.24 14.14
CA GLU A 33 -4.69 5.32 14.06
C GLU A 33 -6.13 4.82 13.75
N VAL A 34 -6.73 4.17 14.70
CA VAL A 34 -8.15 3.77 14.61
C VAL A 34 -9.02 4.89 15.17
N LEU A 35 -9.96 5.41 14.38
CA LEU A 35 -10.80 6.57 14.71
C LEU A 35 -11.50 6.46 16.07
N SER A 36 -12.03 5.30 16.38
CA SER A 36 -12.71 5.05 17.65
C SER A 36 -12.54 3.61 18.06
N THR A 37 -11.71 3.37 19.06
CA THR A 37 -11.46 2.02 19.60
C THR A 37 -12.71 1.40 20.22
N ASP A 38 -13.67 2.21 20.69
CA ASP A 38 -14.87 1.72 21.32
C ASP A 38 -15.93 1.23 20.31
N ASN A 39 -15.87 1.71 19.06
CA ASN A 39 -16.85 1.41 18.03
C ASN A 39 -16.28 0.57 16.86
N ILE A 40 -14.97 0.51 16.71
CA ILE A 40 -14.32 -0.27 15.66
C ILE A 40 -13.65 -1.51 16.28
N THR A 41 -13.96 -2.66 15.71
CA THR A 41 -13.22 -3.90 15.95
C THR A 41 -12.39 -4.23 14.71
N SER A 42 -11.10 -4.43 14.90
CA SER A 42 -10.18 -4.83 13.83
C SER A 42 -9.63 -6.24 14.08
N ALA A 43 -9.40 -6.98 13.02
CA ALA A 43 -8.89 -8.36 13.08
C ALA A 43 -8.22 -8.75 11.75
N GLY A 44 -7.37 -9.76 11.82
CA GLY A 44 -6.68 -10.35 10.67
C GLY A 44 -5.18 -10.52 10.94
N PRO A 45 -4.40 -10.92 9.91
CA PRO A 45 -4.85 -11.21 8.55
C PRO A 45 -5.60 -12.54 8.42
N PHE A 46 -6.57 -12.58 7.51
CA PHE A 46 -7.32 -13.79 7.11
C PHE A 46 -6.96 -14.16 5.67
N ASN A 47 -7.09 -15.45 5.31
CA ASN A 47 -6.92 -15.89 3.93
C ASN A 47 -8.17 -15.55 3.10
N ASP A 48 -7.98 -14.97 1.91
CA ASP A 48 -9.06 -14.71 0.96
C ASP A 48 -9.17 -15.86 -0.03
N THR A 49 -9.83 -16.94 0.38
CA THR A 49 -10.01 -18.13 -0.46
C THR A 49 -11.22 -18.04 -1.41
N GLU A 50 -12.04 -17.04 -1.23
CA GLU A 50 -13.28 -16.84 -2.00
C GLU A 50 -13.18 -15.68 -3.00
N ASP A 51 -12.03 -14.98 -3.03
CA ASP A 51 -11.79 -13.83 -3.90
C ASP A 51 -12.89 -12.76 -3.72
N LEU A 52 -12.99 -12.27 -2.47
CA LEU A 52 -14.11 -11.43 -2.01
C LEU A 52 -14.08 -10.01 -2.60
N ASP A 53 -12.94 -9.56 -3.12
CA ASP A 53 -12.79 -8.29 -3.83
C ASP A 53 -12.75 -8.44 -5.36
N ASN A 54 -12.82 -9.68 -5.88
CA ASN A 54 -12.67 -10.05 -7.28
C ASN A 54 -11.31 -9.65 -7.87
N ASP A 55 -10.26 -9.69 -7.06
CA ASP A 55 -8.88 -9.53 -7.48
C ASP A 55 -8.06 -10.75 -7.04
N PRO A 56 -7.81 -11.72 -7.93
CA PRO A 56 -7.09 -12.94 -7.58
C PRO A 56 -5.61 -12.70 -7.23
N SER A 57 -5.10 -11.49 -7.36
CA SER A 57 -3.75 -11.12 -6.93
C SER A 57 -3.67 -10.84 -5.45
N THR A 58 -4.78 -10.54 -4.78
CA THR A 58 -4.87 -10.38 -3.33
C THR A 58 -5.26 -11.69 -2.66
N ASP A 59 -4.42 -12.19 -1.78
CA ASP A 59 -4.62 -13.51 -1.13
C ASP A 59 -5.01 -13.42 0.34
N LYS A 60 -4.98 -12.21 0.90
CA LYS A 60 -5.32 -11.95 2.30
C LYS A 60 -6.15 -10.68 2.46
N TYR A 61 -6.92 -10.66 3.55
CA TYR A 61 -7.61 -9.45 3.97
C TYR A 61 -7.50 -9.20 5.47
N LEU A 62 -7.60 -7.92 5.82
CA LEU A 62 -7.79 -7.42 7.17
C LEU A 62 -9.24 -6.96 7.31
N MET A 63 -9.81 -7.09 8.48
CA MET A 63 -11.20 -6.70 8.73
C MET A 63 -11.27 -5.56 9.73
N ALA A 64 -12.09 -4.57 9.43
CA ALA A 64 -12.55 -3.56 10.38
C ALA A 64 -14.08 -3.52 10.35
N ALA A 65 -14.70 -3.55 11.50
CA ALA A 65 -16.15 -3.52 11.62
C ALA A 65 -16.58 -2.59 12.74
N TRP A 66 -17.67 -1.88 12.52
CA TRP A 66 -18.30 -1.07 13.56
C TRP A 66 -19.81 -1.18 13.54
N ALA A 67 -20.42 -0.88 14.68
CA ALA A 67 -21.85 -0.76 14.82
C ALA A 67 -22.20 0.43 15.71
N SER A 68 -23.23 1.18 15.34
CA SER A 68 -23.78 2.28 16.12
C SER A 68 -25.27 2.08 16.33
N LEU A 69 -25.70 1.95 17.57
CA LEU A 69 -27.12 1.75 17.92
C LEU A 69 -27.98 2.98 17.64
N PHE A 70 -27.36 4.16 17.53
CA PHE A 70 -28.04 5.44 17.41
C PHE A 70 -27.81 6.14 16.06
N GLY A 71 -27.08 5.52 15.14
CA GLY A 71 -26.87 6.04 13.80
C GLY A 71 -26.09 7.35 13.71
N ASN A 72 -25.17 7.62 14.62
CA ASN A 72 -24.39 8.87 14.64
C ASN A 72 -22.92 8.68 14.36
N TRP A 73 -22.52 7.55 13.87
CA TRP A 73 -21.12 7.23 13.63
C TRP A 73 -20.83 7.16 12.11
N PRO A 74 -19.72 7.65 11.62
CA PRO A 74 -18.55 8.19 12.35
C PRO A 74 -18.64 9.66 12.74
N GLY A 75 -19.65 10.40 12.34
CA GLY A 75 -19.79 11.82 12.57
C GLY A 75 -19.58 12.64 11.29
N ALA A 76 -18.72 13.65 11.31
CA ALA A 76 -18.46 14.48 10.13
C ALA A 76 -17.72 13.69 9.05
N LEU A 77 -18.10 13.89 7.78
CA LEU A 77 -17.54 13.20 6.60
C LEU A 77 -16.85 14.21 5.68
N PRO A 78 -15.81 13.80 4.92
CA PRO A 78 -15.13 12.49 4.96
C PRO A 78 -14.32 12.28 6.23
N GLU A 79 -14.12 11.03 6.64
CA GLU A 79 -13.39 10.69 7.87
C GLU A 79 -12.32 9.63 7.63
N ALA A 80 -11.18 9.73 8.33
CA ALA A 80 -10.15 8.70 8.33
C ALA A 80 -10.53 7.61 9.34
N LEU A 81 -10.84 6.40 8.87
CA LEU A 81 -11.26 5.29 9.73
C LEU A 81 -10.10 4.64 10.45
N LEU A 82 -9.05 4.31 9.72
CA LEU A 82 -7.88 3.62 10.25
C LEU A 82 -6.69 3.78 9.31
N ALA A 83 -5.50 3.68 9.85
CA ALA A 83 -4.27 3.43 9.13
C ALA A 83 -3.86 1.96 9.32
N ILE A 84 -3.13 1.44 8.36
CA ILE A 84 -2.58 0.08 8.38
C ILE A 84 -1.13 0.18 7.96
N ASP A 85 -0.25 -0.37 8.77
CA ASP A 85 1.17 -0.42 8.47
C ASP A 85 1.51 -1.74 7.81
N PHE A 86 2.24 -1.66 6.69
CA PHE A 86 2.78 -2.79 5.96
C PHE A 86 4.27 -2.62 5.76
N THR A 87 5.00 -3.72 5.84
CA THR A 87 6.38 -3.82 5.38
C THR A 87 6.40 -4.48 4.00
N VAL A 88 7.16 -3.92 3.05
CA VAL A 88 7.40 -4.54 1.74
C VAL A 88 8.24 -5.80 1.94
N ALA A 89 7.83 -6.91 1.30
CA ALA A 89 8.56 -8.17 1.39
C ALA A 89 9.95 -8.05 0.74
N GLU A 90 10.95 -8.66 1.37
CA GLU A 90 12.33 -8.69 0.84
C GLU A 90 12.44 -9.41 -0.52
N SER A 91 11.43 -10.24 -0.85
CA SER A 91 11.34 -10.96 -2.11
C SER A 91 10.71 -10.15 -3.25
N ALA A 92 10.25 -8.92 -2.98
CA ALA A 92 9.72 -8.06 -4.03
C ALA A 92 10.84 -7.67 -5.00
N ASP A 93 10.59 -7.86 -6.30
CA ASP A 93 11.51 -7.45 -7.36
C ASP A 93 11.66 -5.92 -7.43
N ASP A 94 12.62 -5.44 -8.21
CA ASP A 94 13.02 -4.02 -8.25
C ASP A 94 11.89 -3.06 -8.63
N VAL A 95 10.91 -3.51 -9.41
CA VAL A 95 9.68 -2.77 -9.72
C VAL A 95 8.52 -3.76 -9.82
N GLU A 96 7.68 -3.79 -8.81
CA GLU A 96 6.43 -4.54 -8.84
C GLU A 96 5.25 -3.62 -8.57
N SER A 97 4.10 -3.97 -9.11
CA SER A 97 2.84 -3.31 -8.79
C SER A 97 1.89 -4.29 -8.09
N THR A 98 1.19 -3.80 -7.10
CA THR A 98 0.14 -4.52 -6.39
C THR A 98 -1.02 -3.58 -6.11
N SER A 99 -2.14 -4.12 -5.66
CA SER A 99 -3.30 -3.33 -5.29
C SER A 99 -3.66 -3.53 -3.82
N ILE A 100 -4.29 -2.52 -3.25
CA ILE A 100 -5.06 -2.65 -2.01
C ILE A 100 -6.52 -2.60 -2.42
N GLY A 101 -7.20 -3.73 -2.26
CA GLY A 101 -8.62 -3.90 -2.57
C GLY A 101 -9.50 -3.63 -1.35
N PHE A 102 -10.78 -3.36 -1.62
CA PHE A 102 -11.78 -3.18 -0.56
C PHE A 102 -13.03 -3.97 -0.87
N SER A 103 -13.59 -4.62 0.14
CA SER A 103 -14.91 -5.23 0.04
C SER A 103 -15.71 -5.05 1.33
N SER A 104 -17.03 -5.15 1.23
CA SER A 104 -17.91 -5.06 2.39
C SER A 104 -18.32 -6.45 2.86
N GLY A 105 -18.21 -6.70 4.16
CA GLY A 105 -18.79 -7.87 4.81
C GLY A 105 -20.26 -7.67 5.18
N SER A 106 -20.64 -6.43 5.49
CA SER A 106 -22.02 -6.04 5.79
C SER A 106 -22.18 -4.53 5.68
N ASN A 107 -23.31 -4.07 5.18
CA ASN A 107 -23.66 -2.66 5.07
C ASN A 107 -24.91 -2.35 5.90
N ALA A 108 -25.07 -1.09 6.29
CA ALA A 108 -26.34 -0.59 6.81
C ALA A 108 -27.44 -0.71 5.73
N ALA A 109 -28.67 -0.98 6.17
CA ALA A 109 -29.81 -1.12 5.24
C ALA A 109 -30.02 0.16 4.43
N GLY A 110 -30.17 0.01 3.11
CA GLY A 110 -30.35 1.13 2.19
C GLY A 110 -29.05 1.70 1.59
N TYR A 111 -27.89 1.24 2.02
CA TYR A 111 -26.58 1.64 1.47
C TYR A 111 -25.98 0.54 0.58
N SER A 112 -25.29 0.96 -0.46
CA SER A 112 -24.39 0.12 -1.26
C SER A 112 -22.95 0.52 -0.97
N PHE A 113 -22.04 -0.45 -1.02
CA PHE A 113 -20.61 -0.21 -0.85
C PHE A 113 -19.96 0.00 -2.22
N ASP A 114 -19.11 1.00 -2.30
CA ASP A 114 -18.20 1.25 -3.42
C ASP A 114 -16.80 1.49 -2.84
N GLY A 115 -15.89 0.55 -3.08
CA GLY A 115 -14.52 0.56 -2.58
C GLY A 115 -13.56 0.41 -3.75
N ALA A 116 -13.21 1.53 -4.40
CA ALA A 116 -12.20 1.51 -5.45
C ALA A 116 -10.85 1.02 -4.91
N SER A 117 -10.18 0.13 -5.65
CA SER A 117 -8.83 -0.32 -5.31
C SER A 117 -7.81 0.81 -5.42
N TYR A 118 -6.74 0.68 -4.69
CA TYR A 118 -5.60 1.59 -4.73
C TYR A 118 -4.37 0.86 -5.24
N ASP A 119 -3.82 1.31 -6.37
CA ASP A 119 -2.63 0.72 -6.98
C ASP A 119 -1.37 1.22 -6.27
N LEU A 120 -0.53 0.28 -5.87
CA LEU A 120 0.79 0.50 -5.28
C LEU A 120 1.87 0.10 -6.27
N ASN A 121 2.82 0.99 -6.48
CA ASN A 121 4.07 0.66 -7.17
C ASN A 121 5.17 0.51 -6.12
N ILE A 122 5.66 -0.70 -5.98
CA ILE A 122 6.81 -1.01 -5.12
C ILE A 122 8.05 -0.77 -5.96
N VAL A 123 8.86 0.17 -5.53
CA VAL A 123 10.16 0.46 -6.12
C VAL A 123 11.22 0.12 -5.09
N ASN A 124 11.94 -0.94 -5.32
CA ASN A 124 13.09 -1.27 -4.50
C ASN A 124 14.23 -0.32 -4.91
N ALA A 125 14.43 0.73 -4.14
CA ALA A 125 15.51 1.66 -4.37
C ALA A 125 16.83 1.00 -4.00
N THR A 126 17.43 0.27 -4.94
CA THR A 126 18.77 -0.24 -4.79
C THR A 126 19.79 0.90 -4.97
N TRP A 127 20.93 0.82 -4.29
CA TRP A 127 22.07 1.70 -4.53
C TRP A 127 22.86 1.31 -5.79
N ASP A 128 22.35 0.35 -6.57
CA ASP A 128 22.86 -0.10 -7.85
C ASP A 128 22.43 0.88 -8.96
N PHE A 129 23.17 1.96 -9.08
CA PHE A 129 22.85 3.05 -10.01
C PHE A 129 23.21 2.73 -11.45
N ASP A 130 24.10 1.78 -11.69
CA ASP A 130 24.48 1.36 -13.03
C ASP A 130 23.76 0.07 -13.51
N MET A 131 22.89 -0.49 -12.65
CA MET A 131 22.00 -1.63 -12.94
C MET A 131 22.78 -2.91 -13.32
N ASN A 132 23.98 -3.13 -12.76
CA ASN A 132 24.74 -4.35 -13.00
C ASN A 132 24.39 -5.50 -12.03
N GLY A 133 23.45 -5.27 -11.10
CA GLY A 133 23.01 -6.22 -10.08
C GLY A 133 23.90 -6.26 -8.84
N GLN A 134 24.85 -5.36 -8.71
CA GLN A 134 25.75 -5.26 -7.57
C GLN A 134 25.83 -3.81 -7.08
N VAL A 135 25.98 -3.63 -5.78
CA VAL A 135 26.18 -2.29 -5.20
C VAL A 135 27.66 -2.16 -4.84
N ASP A 136 28.40 -1.35 -5.56
CA ASP A 136 29.83 -1.17 -5.30
C ASP A 136 30.27 0.31 -5.27
N ALA A 137 31.40 0.56 -4.61
CA ALA A 137 31.88 1.91 -4.38
C ALA A 137 32.53 2.56 -5.63
N LEU A 138 32.99 1.78 -6.59
CA LEU A 138 33.75 2.27 -7.75
C LEU A 138 32.84 2.63 -8.93
N THR A 139 31.64 2.07 -8.95
CA THR A 139 30.61 2.41 -9.94
C THR A 139 29.51 3.21 -9.27
N ASP A 140 28.68 2.60 -8.46
CA ASP A 140 27.53 3.26 -7.84
C ASP A 140 27.90 4.41 -6.90
N GLY A 141 28.86 4.14 -6.01
CA GLY A 141 29.32 5.17 -5.09
C GLY A 141 29.95 6.37 -5.82
N LEU A 142 30.66 6.12 -6.92
CA LEU A 142 31.24 7.18 -7.74
C LEU A 142 30.17 7.95 -8.53
N LEU A 143 29.15 7.27 -9.07
CA LEU A 143 28.01 7.90 -9.72
C LEU A 143 27.27 8.82 -8.77
N LEU A 144 26.95 8.32 -7.56
CA LEU A 144 26.30 9.12 -6.52
C LEU A 144 27.11 10.35 -6.16
N LEU A 145 28.42 10.17 -5.89
CA LEU A 145 29.30 11.26 -5.49
C LEU A 145 29.40 12.33 -6.59
N ARG A 146 29.61 11.94 -7.84
CA ARG A 146 29.67 12.87 -8.97
C ARG A 146 28.34 13.60 -9.17
N HIS A 147 27.22 12.89 -9.05
CA HIS A 147 25.89 13.51 -9.15
C HIS A 147 25.69 14.58 -8.06
N THR A 148 26.09 14.31 -6.82
CA THR A 148 25.97 15.27 -5.70
C THR A 148 26.84 16.52 -5.91
N PHE A 149 27.98 16.40 -6.61
CA PHE A 149 28.80 17.53 -7.02
C PHE A 149 28.29 18.26 -8.26
N GLY A 150 27.13 17.85 -8.80
CA GLY A 150 26.51 18.52 -9.95
C GLY A 150 27.02 18.09 -11.31
N LEU A 151 27.85 17.04 -11.42
CA LEU A 151 28.30 16.51 -12.70
C LEU A 151 27.11 15.89 -13.46
N ARG A 152 27.14 15.94 -14.78
CA ARG A 152 26.10 15.43 -15.68
C ARG A 152 26.71 14.88 -16.97
N GLY A 153 25.96 14.02 -17.70
CA GLY A 153 26.40 13.43 -18.96
C GLY A 153 27.68 12.63 -18.80
N SER A 154 28.56 12.68 -19.78
CA SER A 154 29.80 11.88 -19.76
C SER A 154 30.72 12.17 -18.56
N THR A 155 30.70 13.39 -18.01
CA THR A 155 31.48 13.68 -16.78
C THR A 155 30.91 12.97 -15.54
N LEU A 156 29.65 12.56 -15.57
CA LEU A 156 29.04 11.73 -14.54
C LEU A 156 29.41 10.26 -14.76
N THR A 157 29.27 9.75 -15.98
CA THR A 157 29.26 8.32 -16.31
C THR A 157 30.63 7.74 -16.72
N ASP A 158 31.58 8.58 -17.21
CA ASP A 158 32.88 8.11 -17.71
C ASP A 158 33.66 7.31 -16.64
N VAL A 159 33.96 6.05 -16.96
CA VAL A 159 34.61 5.03 -16.08
C VAL A 159 33.89 4.81 -14.73
N ALA A 160 32.63 5.18 -14.64
CA ALA A 160 31.79 4.99 -13.44
C ALA A 160 30.61 4.03 -13.71
N ILE A 161 30.57 3.40 -14.86
CA ILE A 161 29.61 2.35 -15.21
C ILE A 161 30.36 1.04 -15.36
N ALA A 162 29.88 -0.02 -14.72
CA ALA A 162 30.48 -1.33 -14.80
C ALA A 162 30.41 -1.89 -16.25
N PRO A 163 31.39 -2.71 -16.66
CA PRO A 163 31.41 -3.27 -18.02
C PRO A 163 30.22 -4.19 -18.35
N ASP A 164 29.60 -4.75 -17.35
CA ASP A 164 28.43 -5.65 -17.41
C ASP A 164 27.08 -4.92 -17.19
N SER A 165 27.11 -3.61 -16.96
CA SER A 165 25.93 -2.79 -16.86
C SER A 165 25.15 -2.75 -18.19
N PRO A 166 23.81 -2.78 -18.17
CA PRO A 166 23.00 -2.55 -19.36
C PRO A 166 23.00 -1.08 -19.83
N LEU A 167 23.51 -0.17 -19.00
CA LEU A 167 23.63 1.24 -19.34
C LEU A 167 24.88 1.49 -20.19
N THR A 168 24.78 2.39 -21.15
CA THR A 168 25.92 2.84 -21.96
C THR A 168 26.39 4.21 -21.47
N ALA A 169 27.71 4.38 -21.37
CA ALA A 169 28.33 5.66 -20.98
C ALA A 169 28.13 6.78 -22.03
#